data_a33b86fa7b50223e89e9749503be4361
#
_entry.id   a33b86fa7b50223e89e9749503be4361
#
_cell.length_a   1.000
_cell.length_b   1.000
_cell.length_c   1.000
_cell.angle_alpha   90.00
_cell.angle_beta   90.00
_cell.angle_gamma   90.00
#
_symmetry.space_group_name_H-M   'P 1'
#
loop_
_entity.id
_entity.type
_entity.pdbx_description
1 polymer ?
#
loop_
_entity_poly.entity_id
_entity_poly.type
_entity_poly.pdbx_seq_one_letter_code
_entity_poly.pdbx_strand_id
1 'polypeptide(L)'
;MRVYGGKGGPSTRMGNIAGYRAAFADAAEYMKKRNAAASKPDSDKDSGGKRDLKLDTLAGAINGDILVHIHCYRADEMATMIDLAKEFGFRIAAFHHGVEAYKLAYRLAAEGICGALWADWWGFKMEAFDGIQENILLVDRAKNGCAIVHSDSGEGIQRLNQEAAKVMANGRRIGIET
;
A
#
# COMPACT_ATOMS: atom_id res chain seq x y z
N MET A 1 -2.64 7.30 -5.86
CA MET A 1 -1.23 7.20 -6.38
C MET A 1 -0.83 8.52 -7.04
N ARG A 2 0.25 9.15 -6.62
CA ARG A 2 0.74 10.39 -7.28
C ARG A 2 1.37 10.05 -8.63
N VAL A 3 0.97 10.79 -9.67
CA VAL A 3 1.66 10.78 -10.96
C VAL A 3 2.67 11.92 -10.95
N TYR A 4 3.94 11.60 -10.91
CA TYR A 4 5.02 12.58 -11.01
C TYR A 4 5.40 12.71 -12.47
N GLY A 5 4.80 13.70 -13.17
CA GLY A 5 5.20 14.06 -14.52
C GLY A 5 6.52 14.83 -14.49
N GLY A 6 7.50 14.36 -15.23
CA GLY A 6 8.79 15.01 -15.42
C GLY A 6 9.51 14.39 -16.63
N LYS A 7 10.64 14.96 -17.06
CA LYS A 7 11.44 14.37 -18.14
C LYS A 7 11.86 12.94 -17.75
N GLY A 8 11.26 11.93 -18.40
CA GLY A 8 11.57 10.52 -18.21
C GLY A 8 10.76 9.79 -17.14
N GLY A 9 9.75 10.43 -16.50
CA GLY A 9 8.84 9.78 -15.54
C GLY A 9 7.47 9.47 -16.13
N PRO A 10 6.66 8.62 -15.46
CA PRO A 10 5.30 8.34 -15.90
C PRO A 10 4.42 9.60 -15.76
N SER A 11 3.62 9.87 -16.79
CA SER A 11 2.66 11.00 -16.81
C SER A 11 1.21 10.56 -16.59
N THR A 12 0.95 9.27 -16.42
CA THR A 12 -0.37 8.68 -16.22
C THR A 12 -0.34 7.65 -15.09
N ARG A 13 -1.53 7.34 -14.54
CA ARG A 13 -1.68 6.26 -13.54
C ARG A 13 -1.29 4.90 -14.11
N MET A 14 -1.68 4.63 -15.36
CA MET A 14 -1.26 3.41 -16.09
C MET A 14 0.26 3.35 -16.23
N GLY A 15 0.91 4.47 -16.52
CA GLY A 15 2.37 4.56 -16.58
C GLY A 15 3.04 4.25 -15.24
N ASN A 16 2.46 4.67 -14.11
CA ASN A 16 2.95 4.31 -12.78
C ASN A 16 2.88 2.79 -12.56
N ILE A 17 1.76 2.16 -12.89
CA ILE A 17 1.59 0.70 -12.75
C ILE A 17 2.57 -0.05 -13.66
N ALA A 18 2.75 0.39 -14.90
CA ALA A 18 3.74 -0.19 -15.81
C ALA A 18 5.16 -0.09 -15.24
N GLY A 19 5.51 1.05 -14.62
CA GLY A 19 6.80 1.25 -13.96
C GLY A 19 7.01 0.32 -12.76
N TYR A 20 5.99 0.14 -11.91
CA TYR A 20 6.07 -0.81 -10.80
C TYR A 20 6.20 -2.24 -11.29
N ARG A 21 5.40 -2.63 -12.29
CA ARG A 21 5.49 -3.98 -12.87
C ARG A 21 6.87 -4.26 -13.45
N ALA A 22 7.46 -3.32 -14.19
CA ALA A 22 8.80 -3.44 -14.71
C ALA A 22 9.84 -3.60 -13.58
N ALA A 23 9.76 -2.77 -12.54
CA ALA A 23 10.70 -2.81 -11.42
C ALA A 23 10.63 -4.14 -10.63
N PHE A 24 9.43 -4.68 -10.41
CA PHE A 24 9.27 -5.98 -9.76
C PHE A 24 9.68 -7.14 -10.67
N ALA A 25 9.48 -7.06 -11.99
CA ALA A 25 9.98 -8.04 -12.95
C ALA A 25 11.51 -8.10 -12.95
N ASP A 26 12.17 -6.93 -12.98
CA ASP A 26 13.65 -6.84 -12.87
C ASP A 26 14.14 -7.43 -11.55
N ALA A 27 13.46 -7.16 -10.44
CA ALA A 27 13.81 -7.70 -9.13
C ALA A 27 13.63 -9.23 -9.06
N ALA A 28 12.57 -9.76 -9.63
CA ALA A 28 12.34 -11.21 -9.70
C ALA A 28 13.44 -11.92 -10.52
N GLU A 29 13.84 -11.34 -11.65
CA GLU A 29 14.95 -11.87 -12.46
C GLU A 29 16.29 -11.78 -11.72
N TYR A 30 16.55 -10.65 -11.07
CA TYR A 30 17.74 -10.46 -10.25
C TYR A 30 17.82 -11.50 -9.11
N MET A 31 16.72 -11.71 -8.38
CA MET A 31 16.64 -12.71 -7.32
C MET A 31 16.91 -14.11 -7.84
N LYS A 32 16.33 -14.47 -8.99
CA LYS A 32 16.56 -15.78 -9.64
C LYS A 32 18.06 -16.00 -9.98
N LYS A 33 18.72 -14.98 -10.53
CA LYS A 33 20.16 -15.03 -10.87
C LYS A 33 21.00 -15.20 -9.61
N ARG A 34 20.73 -14.46 -8.55
CA ARG A 34 21.46 -14.55 -7.29
C ARG A 34 21.28 -15.90 -6.58
N ASN A 35 20.05 -16.41 -6.55
CA ASN A 35 19.78 -17.72 -5.95
C ASN A 35 20.49 -18.84 -6.72
N ALA A 36 20.51 -18.77 -8.05
CA ALA A 36 21.25 -19.71 -8.89
C ALA A 36 22.76 -19.65 -8.65
N ALA A 37 23.32 -18.44 -8.43
CA ALA A 37 24.75 -18.29 -8.12
C ALA A 37 25.09 -18.80 -6.71
N ALA A 38 24.21 -18.56 -5.73
CA ALA A 38 24.39 -19.05 -4.35
C ALA A 38 24.38 -20.59 -4.24
N SER A 39 23.74 -21.27 -5.19
CA SER A 39 23.68 -22.73 -5.24
C SER A 39 24.91 -23.38 -5.90
N LYS A 40 25.85 -22.59 -6.40
CA LYS A 40 27.09 -23.09 -7.02
C LYS A 40 28.21 -23.34 -6.00
N PRO A 41 29.20 -24.18 -6.31
CA PRO A 41 30.41 -24.34 -5.47
C PRO A 41 31.11 -22.99 -5.20
N ASP A 42 31.86 -22.89 -4.11
CA ASP A 42 32.53 -21.64 -3.66
C ASP A 42 33.44 -20.98 -4.72
N SER A 43 34.07 -21.78 -5.60
CA SER A 43 34.90 -21.29 -6.72
C SER A 43 34.14 -20.46 -7.75
N ASP A 44 32.80 -20.60 -7.82
CA ASP A 44 31.95 -19.98 -8.85
C ASP A 44 30.90 -19.00 -8.29
N LYS A 45 30.95 -18.75 -6.98
CA LYS A 45 29.94 -17.86 -6.31
C LYS A 45 30.00 -16.42 -6.78
N ASP A 46 31.10 -15.94 -7.34
CA ASP A 46 31.24 -14.58 -7.86
C ASP A 46 30.46 -14.35 -9.19
N SER A 47 29.87 -15.43 -9.75
CA SER A 47 29.04 -15.37 -10.97
C SER A 47 27.68 -14.67 -10.78
N GLY A 48 27.31 -14.31 -9.55
CA GLY A 48 26.04 -13.64 -9.22
C GLY A 48 25.94 -12.17 -9.65
N GLY A 49 27.05 -11.60 -10.19
CA GLY A 49 27.13 -10.21 -10.61
C GLY A 49 27.21 -9.21 -9.46
N LYS A 50 27.41 -7.93 -9.81
CA LYS A 50 27.46 -6.83 -8.83
C LYS A 50 26.13 -6.69 -8.11
N ARG A 51 26.20 -6.50 -6.79
CA ARG A 51 25.01 -6.24 -5.95
C ARG A 51 24.34 -4.92 -6.34
N ASP A 52 23.03 -4.97 -6.59
CA ASP A 52 22.18 -3.81 -6.84
C ASP A 52 21.24 -3.59 -5.65
N LEU A 53 21.47 -2.53 -4.88
CA LEU A 53 20.72 -2.25 -3.64
C LEU A 53 19.24 -1.96 -3.90
N LYS A 54 18.89 -1.41 -5.06
CA LYS A 54 17.50 -1.17 -5.43
C LYS A 54 16.77 -2.50 -5.67
N LEU A 55 17.40 -3.39 -6.44
CA LEU A 55 16.82 -4.70 -6.72
C LEU A 55 16.84 -5.60 -5.48
N ASP A 56 17.86 -5.50 -4.61
CA ASP A 56 17.87 -6.18 -3.32
C ASP A 56 16.65 -5.81 -2.45
N THR A 57 16.30 -4.53 -2.40
CA THR A 57 15.13 -4.07 -1.61
C THR A 57 13.84 -4.64 -2.16
N LEU A 58 13.65 -4.60 -3.48
CA LEU A 58 12.46 -5.16 -4.12
C LEU A 58 12.42 -6.69 -4.01
N ALA A 59 13.56 -7.36 -4.11
CA ALA A 59 13.68 -8.79 -3.87
C ALA A 59 13.30 -9.15 -2.42
N GLY A 60 13.72 -8.35 -1.44
CA GLY A 60 13.30 -8.50 -0.04
C GLY A 60 11.80 -8.34 0.15
N ALA A 61 11.14 -7.47 -0.61
CA ALA A 61 9.68 -7.36 -0.61
C ALA A 61 9.03 -8.64 -1.18
N ILE A 62 9.53 -9.16 -2.32
CA ILE A 62 9.04 -10.41 -2.93
C ILE A 62 9.22 -11.60 -1.98
N ASN A 63 10.36 -11.69 -1.28
CA ASN A 63 10.62 -12.75 -0.29
C ASN A 63 9.80 -12.62 1.00
N GLY A 64 9.16 -11.47 1.23
CA GLY A 64 8.43 -11.19 2.47
C GLY A 64 9.30 -10.70 3.64
N ASP A 65 10.58 -10.41 3.39
CA ASP A 65 11.51 -9.85 4.40
C ASP A 65 11.22 -8.36 4.66
N ILE A 66 10.60 -7.69 3.68
CA ILE A 66 10.25 -6.27 3.73
C ILE A 66 8.75 -6.10 3.56
N LEU A 67 8.11 -5.43 4.52
CA LEU A 67 6.71 -5.08 4.45
C LEU A 67 6.51 -3.86 3.53
N VAL A 68 5.55 -3.97 2.61
CA VAL A 68 5.25 -2.91 1.66
C VAL A 68 4.10 -2.05 2.17
N HIS A 69 4.34 -0.75 2.31
CA HIS A 69 3.34 0.26 2.61
C HIS A 69 3.13 1.14 1.39
N ILE A 70 1.88 1.43 1.06
CA ILE A 70 1.54 2.12 -0.18
C ILE A 70 0.69 3.35 0.10
N HIS A 71 1.15 4.53 -0.33
CA HIS A 71 0.34 5.73 -0.39
C HIS A 71 -0.67 5.59 -1.54
N CYS A 72 -1.97 5.52 -1.23
CA CYS A 72 -3.03 5.31 -2.22
C CYS A 72 -4.37 5.85 -1.72
N TYR A 73 -5.07 6.63 -2.54
CA TYR A 73 -6.36 7.21 -2.18
C TYR A 73 -7.56 6.41 -2.73
N ARG A 74 -7.46 5.97 -3.97
CA ARG A 74 -8.60 5.47 -4.77
C ARG A 74 -8.74 3.97 -4.67
N ALA A 75 -9.99 3.52 -4.71
CA ALA A 75 -10.32 2.10 -4.66
C ALA A 75 -9.78 1.32 -5.88
N ASP A 76 -9.91 1.88 -7.07
CA ASP A 76 -9.42 1.25 -8.31
C ASP A 76 -7.89 1.05 -8.30
N GLU A 77 -7.15 2.01 -7.75
CA GLU A 77 -5.70 1.91 -7.61
C GLU A 77 -5.29 0.90 -6.53
N MET A 78 -5.97 0.89 -5.38
CA MET A 78 -5.76 -0.12 -4.33
C MET A 78 -6.00 -1.52 -4.89
N ALA A 79 -7.11 -1.71 -5.64
CA ALA A 79 -7.42 -2.99 -6.28
C ALA A 79 -6.31 -3.43 -7.24
N THR A 80 -5.82 -2.52 -8.08
CA THR A 80 -4.73 -2.79 -9.03
C THR A 80 -3.42 -3.15 -8.31
N MET A 81 -3.10 -2.47 -7.20
CA MET A 81 -1.91 -2.79 -6.41
C MET A 81 -2.00 -4.14 -5.71
N ILE A 82 -3.19 -4.55 -5.26
CA ILE A 82 -3.43 -5.90 -4.72
C ILE A 82 -3.18 -6.96 -5.80
N ASP A 83 -3.67 -6.72 -7.03
CA ASP A 83 -3.44 -7.65 -8.14
C ASP A 83 -1.95 -7.74 -8.50
N LEU A 84 -1.24 -6.60 -8.50
CA LEU A 84 0.20 -6.57 -8.71
C LEU A 84 0.97 -7.31 -7.60
N ALA A 85 0.55 -7.14 -6.35
CA ALA A 85 1.14 -7.86 -5.23
C ALA A 85 1.01 -9.38 -5.39
N LYS A 86 -0.14 -9.84 -5.86
CA LYS A 86 -0.37 -11.27 -6.17
C LYS A 86 0.48 -11.76 -7.36
N GLU A 87 0.61 -10.93 -8.40
CA GLU A 87 1.42 -11.24 -9.59
C GLU A 87 2.88 -11.52 -9.23
N PHE A 88 3.46 -10.75 -8.29
CA PHE A 88 4.87 -10.85 -7.91
C PHE A 88 5.12 -11.55 -6.57
N GLY A 89 4.08 -11.85 -5.79
CA GLY A 89 4.18 -12.57 -4.54
C GLY A 89 4.59 -11.72 -3.33
N PHE A 90 4.58 -10.39 -3.41
CA PHE A 90 4.87 -9.55 -2.26
C PHE A 90 3.61 -9.27 -1.41
N ARG A 91 3.82 -8.88 -0.15
CA ARG A 91 2.74 -8.57 0.78
C ARG A 91 2.60 -7.07 1.00
N ILE A 92 1.38 -6.56 0.84
CA ILE A 92 1.03 -5.20 1.25
C ILE A 92 0.62 -5.25 2.73
N ALA A 93 1.32 -4.50 3.58
CA ALA A 93 0.97 -4.39 4.99
C ALA A 93 -0.17 -3.39 5.21
N ALA A 94 -0.09 -2.22 4.57
CA ALA A 94 -1.12 -1.20 4.68
C ALA A 94 -1.17 -0.28 3.45
N PHE A 95 -2.40 0.20 3.15
CA PHE A 95 -2.60 1.39 2.34
C PHE A 95 -2.71 2.62 3.25
N HIS A 96 -1.94 3.64 2.94
CA HIS A 96 -1.97 4.92 3.65
C HIS A 96 -2.90 5.90 2.95
N HIS A 97 -3.59 6.69 3.76
CA HIS A 97 -4.62 7.66 3.40
C HIS A 97 -5.93 7.04 2.95
N GLY A 98 -5.92 6.07 2.07
CA GLY A 98 -7.01 5.17 1.69
C GLY A 98 -8.42 5.78 1.71
N VAL A 99 -8.59 6.97 1.12
CA VAL A 99 -9.84 7.74 1.21
C VAL A 99 -11.07 6.96 0.75
N GLU A 100 -10.88 6.06 -0.20
CA GLU A 100 -11.91 5.17 -0.74
C GLU A 100 -11.81 3.72 -0.25
N ALA A 101 -11.07 3.46 0.84
CA ALA A 101 -10.85 2.10 1.34
C ALA A 101 -12.16 1.39 1.73
N TYR A 102 -13.19 2.15 2.17
CA TYR A 102 -14.51 1.61 2.49
C TYR A 102 -15.16 0.84 1.32
N LYS A 103 -14.85 1.23 0.07
CA LYS A 103 -15.37 0.55 -1.13
C LYS A 103 -14.77 -0.85 -1.31
N LEU A 104 -13.60 -1.10 -0.70
CA LEU A 104 -12.85 -2.35 -0.77
C LEU A 104 -12.65 -3.03 0.60
N ALA A 105 -13.37 -2.62 1.63
CA ALA A 105 -13.18 -3.08 2.99
C ALA A 105 -13.08 -4.61 3.12
N TYR A 106 -14.00 -5.35 2.48
CA TYR A 106 -13.99 -6.82 2.49
C TYR A 106 -12.78 -7.42 1.77
N ARG A 107 -12.34 -6.77 0.68
CA ARG A 107 -11.16 -7.23 -0.07
C ARG A 107 -9.89 -6.99 0.72
N LEU A 108 -9.75 -5.82 1.35
CA LEU A 108 -8.62 -5.51 2.24
C LEU A 108 -8.53 -6.52 3.38
N ALA A 109 -9.67 -6.79 4.04
CA ALA A 109 -9.75 -7.76 5.12
C ALA A 109 -9.41 -9.19 4.66
N ALA A 110 -9.88 -9.61 3.48
CA ALA A 110 -9.58 -10.93 2.93
C ALA A 110 -8.08 -11.13 2.59
N GLU A 111 -7.40 -10.05 2.22
CA GLU A 111 -5.96 -10.05 1.91
C GLU A 111 -5.08 -9.75 3.14
N GLY A 112 -5.68 -9.50 4.32
CA GLY A 112 -4.96 -9.13 5.54
C GLY A 112 -4.24 -7.79 5.45
N ILE A 113 -4.78 -6.84 4.68
CA ILE A 113 -4.20 -5.52 4.45
C ILE A 113 -4.89 -4.50 5.36
N CYS A 114 -4.09 -3.73 6.11
CA CYS A 114 -4.62 -2.65 6.94
C CYS A 114 -4.86 -1.36 6.12
N GLY A 115 -5.82 -0.57 6.56
CA GLY A 115 -6.01 0.81 6.12
C GLY A 115 -5.50 1.78 7.18
N ALA A 116 -4.45 2.55 6.90
CA ALA A 116 -4.04 3.69 7.72
C ALA A 116 -4.76 4.94 7.19
N LEU A 117 -5.87 5.31 7.85
CA LEU A 117 -6.92 6.13 7.27
C LEU A 117 -7.13 7.43 8.06
N TRP A 118 -7.58 8.46 7.37
CA TRP A 118 -7.97 9.73 7.97
C TRP A 118 -9.41 9.72 8.46
N ALA A 119 -9.68 10.39 9.59
CA ALA A 119 -11.02 10.48 10.14
C ALA A 119 -11.93 11.42 9.33
N ASP A 120 -11.38 12.50 8.77
CA ASP A 120 -12.18 13.55 8.12
C ASP A 120 -11.47 14.33 7.00
N TRP A 121 -10.32 13.86 6.53
CA TRP A 121 -9.56 14.52 5.45
C TRP A 121 -10.03 14.09 4.07
N TRP A 122 -11.02 14.75 3.56
CA TRP A 122 -11.60 14.49 2.25
C TRP A 122 -11.91 15.80 1.50
N GLY A 123 -12.13 15.72 0.19
CA GLY A 123 -12.58 16.85 -0.64
C GLY A 123 -11.55 17.95 -0.91
N PHE A 124 -10.35 17.91 -0.32
CA PHE A 124 -9.32 18.95 -0.51
C PHE A 124 -8.58 18.84 -1.86
N LYS A 125 -8.77 17.75 -2.57
CA LYS A 125 -8.29 17.49 -3.94
C LYS A 125 -9.14 16.41 -4.60
N MET A 126 -9.09 16.35 -5.94
CA MET A 126 -9.91 15.40 -6.72
C MET A 126 -9.72 13.94 -6.32
N GLU A 127 -8.51 13.52 -5.94
CA GLU A 127 -8.24 12.17 -5.49
C GLU A 127 -8.91 11.83 -4.15
N ALA A 128 -9.30 12.83 -3.38
CA ALA A 128 -9.94 12.67 -2.08
C ALA A 128 -11.43 13.09 -2.11
N PHE A 129 -12.02 13.21 -3.30
CA PHE A 129 -13.39 13.72 -3.46
C PHE A 129 -14.44 12.77 -2.88
N ASP A 130 -14.27 11.46 -3.09
CA ASP A 130 -15.21 10.42 -2.65
C ASP A 130 -14.99 9.95 -1.20
N GLY A 131 -14.29 10.74 -0.38
CA GLY A 131 -14.09 10.44 1.03
C GLY A 131 -15.39 10.52 1.82
N ILE A 132 -15.54 9.63 2.79
CA ILE A 132 -16.65 9.63 3.76
C ILE A 132 -16.10 9.52 5.17
N GLN A 133 -16.82 10.07 6.14
CA GLN A 133 -16.40 10.05 7.55
C GLN A 133 -16.46 8.66 8.19
N GLU A 134 -17.25 7.78 7.61
CA GLU A 134 -17.44 6.39 8.04
C GLU A 134 -16.36 5.42 7.53
N ASN A 135 -15.43 5.90 6.69
CA ASN A 135 -14.42 5.08 6.02
C ASN A 135 -13.67 4.14 6.98
N ILE A 136 -13.13 4.67 8.07
CA ILE A 136 -12.38 3.88 9.08
C ILE A 136 -13.26 2.78 9.66
N LEU A 137 -14.50 3.12 10.05
CA LEU A 137 -15.42 2.16 10.65
C LEU A 137 -15.81 1.04 9.70
N LEU A 138 -16.06 1.36 8.43
CA LEU A 138 -16.44 0.36 7.44
C LEU A 138 -15.28 -0.61 7.16
N VAL A 139 -14.05 -0.12 7.20
CA VAL A 139 -12.85 -0.97 7.07
C VAL A 139 -12.65 -1.83 8.33
N ASP A 140 -12.79 -1.24 9.51
CA ASP A 140 -12.64 -1.95 10.79
C ASP A 140 -13.70 -3.05 10.98
N ARG A 141 -14.95 -2.77 10.64
CA ARG A 141 -16.10 -3.69 10.80
C ARG A 141 -16.19 -4.78 9.74
N ALA A 142 -15.41 -4.72 8.68
CA ALA A 142 -15.28 -5.86 7.78
C ALA A 142 -14.72 -7.06 8.59
N LYS A 143 -15.24 -8.26 8.33
CA LYS A 143 -14.75 -9.47 9.02
C LYS A 143 -13.24 -9.62 8.84
N ASN A 144 -12.48 -9.60 9.94
CA ASN A 144 -11.02 -9.51 9.98
C ASN A 144 -10.46 -8.18 9.44
N GLY A 145 -11.25 -7.11 9.47
CA GLY A 145 -10.82 -5.76 9.09
C GLY A 145 -9.67 -5.25 9.97
N CYS A 146 -8.86 -4.39 9.39
CA CYS A 146 -7.76 -3.74 10.09
C CYS A 146 -7.73 -2.26 9.69
N ALA A 147 -8.11 -1.38 10.61
CA ALA A 147 -8.05 0.06 10.41
C ALA A 147 -7.17 0.73 11.46
N ILE A 148 -6.39 1.71 11.02
CA ILE A 148 -5.47 2.49 11.83
C ILE A 148 -5.81 3.96 11.66
N VAL A 149 -6.07 4.66 12.74
CA VAL A 149 -6.27 6.12 12.70
C VAL A 149 -4.93 6.78 12.40
N HIS A 150 -4.90 7.60 11.37
CA HIS A 150 -3.69 8.17 10.78
C HIS A 150 -3.84 9.67 10.52
N SER A 151 -2.75 10.40 10.55
CA SER A 151 -2.69 11.81 10.15
C SER A 151 -1.39 12.13 9.43
N ASP A 152 -1.50 12.93 8.37
CA ASP A 152 -0.36 13.53 7.64
C ASP A 152 -0.02 14.95 8.14
N SER A 153 -0.79 15.47 9.10
CA SER A 153 -0.57 16.79 9.65
C SER A 153 0.35 16.73 10.87
N GLY A 154 1.39 17.54 10.88
CA GLY A 154 2.25 17.72 12.05
C GLY A 154 1.50 18.21 13.29
N GLU A 155 0.39 18.94 13.09
CA GLU A 155 -0.51 19.37 14.17
C GLU A 155 -1.53 18.28 14.54
N GLY A 156 -2.09 17.62 13.52
CA GLY A 156 -3.13 16.59 13.68
C GLY A 156 -2.62 15.33 14.35
N ILE A 157 -1.36 14.93 14.12
CA ILE A 157 -0.78 13.73 14.71
C ILE A 157 -0.72 13.79 16.24
N GLN A 158 -0.65 14.98 16.82
CA GLN A 158 -0.69 15.19 18.28
C GLN A 158 -2.07 14.93 18.87
N ARG A 159 -3.10 14.80 18.02
CA ARG A 159 -4.52 14.72 18.40
C ARG A 159 -5.20 13.46 17.84
N LEU A 160 -4.45 12.39 17.61
CA LEU A 160 -5.00 11.14 17.07
C LEU A 160 -6.13 10.54 17.94
N ASN A 161 -6.11 10.79 19.25
CA ASN A 161 -7.22 10.43 20.14
C ASN A 161 -8.51 11.18 19.81
N GLN A 162 -8.42 12.45 19.38
CA GLN A 162 -9.59 13.22 18.93
C GLN A 162 -10.07 12.73 17.55
N GLU A 163 -9.15 12.36 16.67
CA GLU A 163 -9.49 11.74 15.38
C GLU A 163 -10.23 10.41 15.60
N ALA A 164 -9.76 9.58 16.53
CA ALA A 164 -10.46 8.36 16.91
C ALA A 164 -11.86 8.64 17.50
N ALA A 165 -12.00 9.66 18.33
CA ALA A 165 -13.29 10.06 18.89
C ALA A 165 -14.29 10.52 17.81
N LYS A 166 -13.83 11.22 16.76
CA LYS A 166 -14.66 11.57 15.59
C LYS A 166 -15.17 10.31 14.87
N VAL A 167 -14.30 9.32 14.69
CA VAL A 167 -14.68 8.03 14.08
C VAL A 167 -15.79 7.37 14.88
N MET A 168 -15.65 7.30 16.22
CA MET A 168 -16.68 6.73 17.10
C MET A 168 -17.99 7.51 17.03
N ALA A 169 -17.93 8.85 17.03
CA ALA A 169 -19.12 9.70 16.93
C ALA A 169 -19.88 9.48 15.62
N ASN A 170 -19.15 9.33 14.49
CA ASN A 170 -19.72 9.02 13.20
C ASN A 170 -20.37 7.63 13.17
N GLY A 171 -19.76 6.64 13.81
CA GLY A 171 -20.33 5.31 13.95
C GLY A 171 -21.68 5.30 14.63
N ARG A 172 -21.77 5.99 15.78
CA ARG A 172 -23.05 6.13 16.50
C ARG A 172 -24.14 6.80 15.66
N ARG A 173 -23.77 7.80 14.85
CA ARG A 173 -24.71 8.49 13.96
C ARG A 173 -25.39 7.55 12.95
N ILE A 174 -24.69 6.52 12.49
CA ILE A 174 -25.18 5.52 11.53
C ILE A 174 -25.58 4.20 12.19
N GLY A 175 -25.68 4.16 13.52
CA GLY A 175 -26.13 2.98 14.27
C GLY A 175 -25.10 1.86 14.42
N ILE A 176 -23.81 2.16 14.23
CA ILE A 176 -22.72 1.23 14.51
C ILE A 176 -22.27 1.44 15.96
N GLU A 177 -22.34 0.40 16.78
CA GLU A 177 -21.74 0.40 18.12
C GLU A 177 -20.21 0.44 18.01
N THR A 178 -19.59 1.34 18.77
CA THR A 178 -18.14 1.62 18.74
C THR A 178 -17.52 1.45 20.11
#